data_c7ff83de93d147dccd3adf78f6ed6c82
#
_entry.id   c7ff83de93d147dccd3adf78f6ed6c82
#
_cell.length_a   1.000
_cell.length_b   1.000
_cell.length_c   1.000
_cell.angle_alpha   90.00
_cell.angle_beta   90.00
_cell.angle_gamma   90.00
#
_symmetry.space_group_name_H-M   'P 1'
#
loop_
_entity.id
_entity.type
_entity.pdbx_description
1 polymer ?
#
loop_
_entity_poly.entity_id
_entity_poly.type
_entity_poly.pdbx_seq_one_letter_code
_entity_poly.pdbx_strand_id
1 'polypeptide(L)'
;VTEYKPEEKQLDTYTLEDEGELTGRLIAKFTFKNTEQPVTSWVEMFQKVIQILYAEDKAIITKLAMSEEENIALHFNTNQDAFTKSLEIGDGIYVWTNTSTQSKLSVLSRLFKLYDEDPADLVFYLRDENETNEDEPGSRYELRRKYWTYALQIIQKAHGEDGSFSNVNPSRDNWINGFFGIVGFYLCCVANFDAARAEVVFGRGNKQENKAAFDSLYTHKAEIESSLGTTLQWNRGDDIKSSKVFIQLNNVSIENETDWLQMANFHADWTKKFYDVIVPYIKG
;
A
#
# COMPACT_ATOMS: atom_id res chain seq x y z
N VAL A 1 -48.99 -9.06 -8.82
CA VAL A 1 -47.67 -9.12 -8.13
C VAL A 1 -46.69 -8.55 -9.11
N THR A 2 -46.33 -7.27 -8.91
CA THR A 2 -45.31 -6.58 -9.71
C THR A 2 -43.95 -7.08 -9.22
N GLU A 3 -43.21 -7.78 -10.08
CA GLU A 3 -41.83 -8.16 -9.80
C GLU A 3 -40.99 -6.89 -9.62
N TYR A 4 -40.40 -6.73 -8.45
CA TYR A 4 -39.41 -5.71 -8.15
C TYR A 4 -38.14 -6.07 -8.94
N LYS A 5 -37.88 -5.35 -10.04
CA LYS A 5 -36.55 -5.32 -10.67
C LYS A 5 -35.72 -4.30 -9.90
N PRO A 6 -34.59 -4.71 -9.28
CA PRO A 6 -33.67 -3.74 -8.72
C PRO A 6 -33.19 -2.81 -9.85
N GLU A 7 -33.22 -1.51 -9.62
CA GLU A 7 -32.59 -0.53 -10.52
C GLU A 7 -31.10 -0.91 -10.63
N GLU A 8 -30.62 -1.13 -11.85
CA GLU A 8 -29.19 -1.28 -12.11
C GLU A 8 -28.51 0.03 -11.70
N LYS A 9 -27.71 -0.05 -10.63
CA LYS A 9 -26.89 1.09 -10.19
C LYS A 9 -25.97 1.51 -11.33
N GLN A 10 -26.04 2.77 -11.71
CA GLN A 10 -25.16 3.33 -12.74
C GLN A 10 -23.76 3.44 -12.15
N LEU A 11 -22.80 2.69 -12.70
CA LEU A 11 -21.39 2.76 -12.34
C LEU A 11 -20.74 4.01 -12.95
N ASP A 12 -19.83 4.64 -12.23
CA ASP A 12 -19.00 5.72 -12.76
C ASP A 12 -18.10 5.18 -13.87
N THR A 13 -18.00 5.88 -14.97
CA THR A 13 -17.20 5.47 -16.14
C THR A 13 -16.03 6.42 -16.36
N TYR A 14 -14.86 5.84 -16.66
CA TYR A 14 -13.62 6.54 -16.98
C TYR A 14 -12.91 5.82 -18.13
N THR A 15 -12.05 6.54 -18.83
CA THR A 15 -11.19 6.01 -19.89
C THR A 15 -9.71 6.29 -19.57
N LEU A 16 -8.80 5.86 -20.44
CA LEU A 16 -7.38 6.23 -20.31
C LEU A 16 -7.11 7.71 -20.62
N GLU A 17 -8.07 8.44 -21.20
CA GLU A 17 -7.96 9.87 -21.46
C GLU A 17 -8.29 10.74 -20.25
N ASP A 18 -9.01 10.18 -19.27
CA ASP A 18 -9.45 10.96 -18.12
C ASP A 18 -8.29 11.28 -17.16
N GLU A 19 -8.10 12.57 -16.88
CA GLU A 19 -7.10 13.10 -15.95
C GLU A 19 -7.55 13.00 -14.48
N GLY A 20 -8.06 11.86 -14.05
CA GLY A 20 -8.52 11.62 -12.68
C GLY A 20 -7.53 10.82 -11.84
N GLU A 21 -7.47 11.09 -10.53
CA GLU A 21 -6.79 10.17 -9.61
C GLU A 21 -7.72 9.02 -9.28
N LEU A 22 -7.45 7.84 -9.88
CA LEU A 22 -8.20 6.61 -9.65
C LEU A 22 -7.60 5.73 -8.54
N THR A 23 -6.57 6.24 -7.85
CA THR A 23 -5.93 5.54 -6.73
C THR A 23 -6.93 5.38 -5.58
N GLY A 24 -7.11 4.14 -5.13
CA GLY A 24 -8.08 3.83 -4.08
C GLY A 24 -9.51 3.57 -4.56
N ARG A 25 -9.86 3.94 -5.81
CA ARG A 25 -11.15 3.59 -6.41
C ARG A 25 -11.17 2.10 -6.79
N LEU A 26 -12.33 1.49 -6.68
CA LEU A 26 -12.53 0.07 -7.00
C LEU A 26 -13.12 -0.09 -8.39
N ILE A 27 -12.46 -0.92 -9.20
CA ILE A 27 -12.97 -1.29 -10.51
C ILE A 27 -13.91 -2.49 -10.39
N ALA A 28 -15.05 -2.44 -11.12
CA ALA A 28 -16.02 -3.52 -11.20
C ALA A 28 -15.84 -4.34 -12.49
N LYS A 29 -15.61 -3.65 -13.59
CA LYS A 29 -15.45 -4.23 -14.92
C LYS A 29 -14.75 -3.24 -15.84
N PHE A 30 -14.34 -3.70 -17.01
CA PHE A 30 -13.87 -2.84 -18.10
C PHE A 30 -14.43 -3.31 -19.42
N THR A 31 -14.46 -2.40 -20.38
CA THR A 31 -14.76 -2.71 -21.79
C THR A 31 -13.55 -2.34 -22.64
N PHE A 32 -13.10 -3.26 -23.48
CA PHE A 32 -12.05 -3.04 -24.47
C PHE A 32 -12.33 -3.91 -25.70
N LYS A 33 -12.18 -3.36 -26.90
CA LYS A 33 -12.46 -4.04 -28.19
C LYS A 33 -13.83 -4.72 -28.21
N ASN A 34 -14.87 -4.00 -27.80
CA ASN A 34 -16.26 -4.46 -27.70
C ASN A 34 -16.47 -5.69 -26.79
N THR A 35 -15.53 -5.99 -25.93
CA THR A 35 -15.65 -7.06 -24.94
C THR A 35 -15.69 -6.47 -23.54
N GLU A 36 -16.81 -6.70 -22.83
CA GLU A 36 -16.94 -6.36 -21.42
C GLU A 36 -16.42 -7.52 -20.56
N GLN A 37 -15.58 -7.21 -19.58
CA GLN A 37 -15.03 -8.20 -18.66
C GLN A 37 -15.15 -7.73 -17.20
N PRO A 38 -15.80 -8.52 -16.33
CA PRO A 38 -15.78 -8.26 -14.90
C PRO A 38 -14.38 -8.50 -14.34
N VAL A 39 -14.00 -7.66 -13.37
CA VAL A 39 -12.73 -7.77 -12.67
C VAL A 39 -12.90 -7.36 -11.21
N THR A 40 -12.05 -7.90 -10.36
CA THR A 40 -12.06 -7.62 -8.92
C THR A 40 -10.98 -6.63 -8.50
N SER A 41 -10.00 -6.36 -9.38
CA SER A 41 -8.88 -5.49 -9.06
C SER A 41 -8.27 -4.83 -10.31
N TRP A 42 -7.59 -3.70 -10.09
CA TRP A 42 -6.78 -3.03 -11.12
C TRP A 42 -5.64 -3.91 -11.66
N VAL A 43 -5.13 -4.84 -10.86
CA VAL A 43 -4.10 -5.80 -11.31
C VAL A 43 -4.70 -6.78 -12.32
N GLU A 44 -5.88 -7.31 -12.03
CA GLU A 44 -6.57 -8.24 -12.94
C GLU A 44 -6.95 -7.55 -14.25
N MET A 45 -7.50 -6.33 -14.20
CA MET A 45 -7.79 -5.53 -15.38
C MET A 45 -6.52 -5.29 -16.21
N PHE A 46 -5.46 -4.83 -15.57
CA PHE A 46 -4.16 -4.56 -16.20
C PHE A 46 -3.62 -5.79 -16.93
N GLN A 47 -3.63 -6.95 -16.27
CA GLN A 47 -3.21 -8.22 -16.88
C GLN A 47 -4.06 -8.57 -18.10
N LYS A 48 -5.40 -8.53 -17.99
CA LYS A 48 -6.30 -8.90 -19.07
C LYS A 48 -6.16 -8.00 -20.29
N VAL A 49 -6.04 -6.67 -20.10
CA VAL A 49 -5.82 -5.73 -21.19
C VAL A 49 -4.50 -6.01 -21.91
N ILE A 50 -3.41 -6.23 -21.16
CA ILE A 50 -2.10 -6.57 -21.75
C ILE A 50 -2.17 -7.90 -22.50
N GLN A 51 -2.88 -8.90 -21.98
CA GLN A 51 -3.06 -10.18 -22.67
C GLN A 51 -3.85 -10.03 -23.99
N ILE A 52 -4.85 -9.14 -24.04
CA ILE A 52 -5.58 -8.83 -25.28
C ILE A 52 -4.63 -8.21 -26.31
N LEU A 53 -3.86 -7.20 -25.92
CA LEU A 53 -2.87 -6.55 -26.77
C LEU A 53 -1.79 -7.53 -27.24
N TYR A 54 -1.28 -8.36 -26.33
CA TYR A 54 -0.28 -9.37 -26.64
C TYR A 54 -0.78 -10.43 -27.63
N ALA A 55 -2.03 -10.84 -27.50
CA ALA A 55 -2.65 -11.78 -28.43
C ALA A 55 -2.81 -11.21 -29.85
N GLU A 56 -2.93 -9.89 -29.98
CA GLU A 56 -3.04 -9.19 -31.25
C GLU A 56 -1.71 -9.06 -31.98
N ASP A 57 -0.70 -8.53 -31.28
CA ASP A 57 0.68 -8.48 -31.80
C ASP A 57 1.68 -8.76 -30.67
N LYS A 58 2.19 -9.99 -30.66
CA LYS A 58 3.18 -10.43 -29.69
C LYS A 58 4.51 -9.71 -29.80
N ALA A 59 4.85 -9.23 -31.01
CA ALA A 59 6.18 -8.68 -31.28
C ALA A 59 6.50 -7.44 -30.45
N ILE A 60 5.50 -6.59 -30.22
CA ILE A 60 5.67 -5.33 -29.47
C ILE A 60 6.11 -5.61 -28.04
N ILE A 61 5.34 -6.40 -27.28
CA ILE A 61 5.64 -6.69 -25.88
C ILE A 61 6.88 -7.61 -25.77
N THR A 62 7.06 -8.55 -26.69
CA THR A 62 8.29 -9.36 -26.74
C THR A 62 9.54 -8.49 -26.89
N LYS A 63 9.50 -7.49 -27.77
CA LYS A 63 10.58 -6.54 -27.92
C LYS A 63 10.84 -5.74 -26.64
N LEU A 64 9.78 -5.28 -25.96
CA LEU A 64 9.91 -4.59 -24.68
C LEU A 64 10.54 -5.46 -23.60
N ALA A 65 10.14 -6.73 -23.49
CA ALA A 65 10.67 -7.66 -22.50
C ALA A 65 12.17 -8.02 -22.72
N MET A 66 12.66 -7.86 -23.94
CA MET A 66 14.06 -8.11 -24.32
C MET A 66 14.89 -6.82 -24.41
N SER A 67 14.30 -5.64 -24.20
CA SER A 67 14.98 -4.35 -24.27
C SER A 67 15.64 -3.99 -22.95
N GLU A 68 16.80 -3.37 -23.02
CA GLU A 68 17.47 -2.73 -21.89
C GLU A 68 17.18 -1.21 -21.83
N GLU A 69 16.34 -0.69 -22.72
CA GLU A 69 15.97 0.72 -22.77
C GLU A 69 15.11 1.11 -21.57
N GLU A 70 15.33 2.33 -21.08
CA GLU A 70 14.55 2.88 -19.95
C GLU A 70 13.08 3.08 -20.29
N ASN A 71 12.22 3.26 -19.27
CA ASN A 71 10.79 3.54 -19.33
C ASN A 71 9.88 2.30 -19.28
N ILE A 72 9.00 2.13 -20.32
CA ILE A 72 7.98 1.08 -20.35
C ILE A 72 8.59 -0.32 -20.35
N ALA A 73 9.77 -0.50 -20.96
CA ALA A 73 10.51 -1.76 -20.99
C ALA A 73 10.79 -2.30 -19.58
N LEU A 74 11.01 -1.42 -18.59
CA LEU A 74 11.26 -1.81 -17.20
C LEU A 74 10.08 -2.56 -16.55
N HIS A 75 8.89 -2.53 -17.15
CA HIS A 75 7.71 -3.24 -16.65
C HIS A 75 7.56 -4.65 -17.20
N PHE A 76 8.38 -5.05 -18.19
CA PHE A 76 8.33 -6.35 -18.84
C PHE A 76 9.68 -7.07 -18.75
N ASN A 77 9.68 -8.39 -18.56
CA ASN A 77 10.91 -9.18 -18.53
C ASN A 77 10.60 -10.64 -18.90
N THR A 78 11.61 -11.34 -19.40
CA THR A 78 11.55 -12.79 -19.63
C THR A 78 11.95 -13.61 -18.39
N ASN A 79 12.48 -12.95 -17.35
CA ASN A 79 12.80 -13.55 -16.07
C ASN A 79 11.77 -13.12 -15.01
N GLN A 80 11.06 -14.08 -14.44
CA GLN A 80 10.07 -13.83 -13.37
C GLN A 80 10.70 -13.16 -12.14
N ASP A 81 11.93 -13.54 -11.79
CA ASP A 81 12.63 -13.04 -10.60
C ASP A 81 13.16 -11.62 -10.74
N ALA A 82 13.02 -11.00 -11.92
CA ALA A 82 13.33 -9.59 -12.13
C ALA A 82 12.43 -8.64 -11.33
N PHE A 83 11.27 -9.14 -10.87
CA PHE A 83 10.27 -8.35 -10.16
C PHE A 83 9.89 -8.96 -8.81
N THR A 84 9.58 -8.10 -7.82
CA THR A 84 9.07 -8.53 -6.52
C THR A 84 7.70 -9.22 -6.60
N LYS A 85 6.86 -8.81 -7.57
CA LYS A 85 5.61 -9.46 -7.95
C LYS A 85 5.40 -9.27 -9.44
N SER A 86 5.17 -10.36 -10.14
CA SER A 86 4.90 -10.37 -11.57
C SER A 86 3.78 -11.34 -11.92
N LEU A 87 3.20 -11.14 -13.11
CA LEU A 87 2.26 -12.08 -13.72
C LEU A 87 2.76 -12.43 -15.11
N GLU A 88 2.65 -13.70 -15.48
CA GLU A 88 2.91 -14.13 -16.84
C GLU A 88 1.77 -13.70 -17.76
N ILE A 89 2.12 -13.06 -18.88
CA ILE A 89 1.16 -12.65 -19.92
C ILE A 89 1.11 -13.63 -21.09
N GLY A 90 2.16 -14.43 -21.27
CA GLY A 90 2.27 -15.50 -22.25
C GLY A 90 3.71 -15.71 -22.69
N ASP A 91 4.01 -16.89 -23.21
CA ASP A 91 5.30 -17.28 -23.83
C ASP A 91 6.54 -16.96 -22.95
N GLY A 92 6.41 -17.05 -21.60
CA GLY A 92 7.47 -16.75 -20.67
C GLY A 92 7.79 -15.26 -20.51
N ILE A 93 6.85 -14.38 -20.86
CA ILE A 93 6.97 -12.95 -20.65
C ILE A 93 6.16 -12.55 -19.41
N TYR A 94 6.80 -11.81 -18.51
CA TYR A 94 6.25 -11.37 -17.24
C TYR A 94 6.08 -9.86 -17.20
N VAL A 95 4.99 -9.39 -16.56
CA VAL A 95 4.74 -7.97 -16.30
C VAL A 95 4.80 -7.68 -14.80
N TRP A 96 5.44 -6.57 -14.44
CA TRP A 96 5.51 -6.11 -13.05
C TRP A 96 4.16 -5.59 -12.56
N THR A 97 3.65 -6.16 -11.48
CA THR A 97 2.31 -5.85 -10.95
C THR A 97 2.30 -5.10 -9.62
N ASN A 98 3.43 -5.09 -8.89
CA ASN A 98 3.53 -4.39 -7.60
C ASN A 98 3.78 -2.89 -7.78
N THR A 99 2.90 -2.23 -8.51
CA THR A 99 2.93 -0.80 -8.83
C THR A 99 1.60 -0.15 -8.45
N SER A 100 1.56 1.19 -8.35
CA SER A 100 0.32 1.92 -8.10
C SER A 100 -0.69 1.78 -9.25
N THR A 101 -1.96 2.10 -9.00
CA THR A 101 -2.99 2.17 -10.07
C THR A 101 -2.56 3.15 -11.15
N GLN A 102 -2.10 4.34 -10.78
CA GLN A 102 -1.65 5.35 -11.73
C GLN A 102 -0.47 4.88 -12.59
N SER A 103 0.48 4.14 -12.02
CA SER A 103 1.58 3.54 -12.78
C SER A 103 1.08 2.53 -13.81
N LYS A 104 0.11 1.67 -13.44
CA LYS A 104 -0.51 0.72 -14.37
C LYS A 104 -1.20 1.42 -15.54
N LEU A 105 -1.96 2.47 -15.25
CA LEU A 105 -2.64 3.27 -16.29
C LEU A 105 -1.64 3.97 -17.20
N SER A 106 -0.53 4.50 -16.66
CA SER A 106 0.56 5.07 -17.46
C SER A 106 1.21 4.05 -18.39
N VAL A 107 1.38 2.81 -17.94
CA VAL A 107 1.90 1.71 -18.78
C VAL A 107 0.91 1.40 -19.89
N LEU A 108 -0.40 1.28 -19.59
CA LEU A 108 -1.43 1.04 -20.61
C LEU A 108 -1.48 2.17 -21.63
N SER A 109 -1.45 3.43 -21.20
CA SER A 109 -1.46 4.57 -22.13
C SER A 109 -0.27 4.56 -23.11
N ARG A 110 0.89 4.08 -22.67
CA ARG A 110 2.06 3.92 -23.53
C ARG A 110 1.94 2.70 -24.45
N LEU A 111 1.38 1.58 -23.98
CA LEU A 111 1.11 0.41 -24.81
C LEU A 111 0.10 0.76 -25.91
N PHE A 112 -0.97 1.46 -25.58
CA PHE A 112 -1.98 1.90 -26.56
C PHE A 112 -1.35 2.67 -27.70
N LYS A 113 -0.41 3.59 -27.39
CA LYS A 113 0.36 4.30 -28.43
C LYS A 113 1.21 3.37 -29.31
N LEU A 114 1.80 2.31 -28.73
CA LEU A 114 2.62 1.35 -29.46
C LEU A 114 1.81 0.42 -30.35
N TYR A 115 0.56 0.12 -29.92
CA TYR A 115 -0.40 -0.71 -30.65
C TYR A 115 -1.32 0.08 -31.59
N ASP A 116 -1.15 1.43 -31.64
CA ASP A 116 -2.03 2.34 -32.40
C ASP A 116 -3.50 2.23 -31.98
N GLU A 117 -3.75 2.04 -30.67
CA GLU A 117 -5.08 1.94 -30.08
C GLU A 117 -5.52 3.30 -29.52
N ASP A 118 -6.84 3.56 -29.61
CA ASP A 118 -7.43 4.76 -29.03
C ASP A 118 -7.60 4.61 -27.51
N PRO A 119 -7.01 5.50 -26.68
CA PRO A 119 -7.18 5.47 -25.23
C PRO A 119 -8.64 5.53 -24.78
N ALA A 120 -9.55 6.14 -25.55
CA ALA A 120 -10.98 6.20 -25.28
C ALA A 120 -11.69 4.84 -25.39
N ASP A 121 -11.09 3.87 -26.09
CA ASP A 121 -11.68 2.53 -26.29
C ASP A 121 -11.54 1.63 -25.04
N LEU A 122 -10.69 1.98 -24.08
CA LEU A 122 -10.61 1.30 -22.80
C LEU A 122 -11.44 2.02 -21.75
N VAL A 123 -12.63 1.50 -21.48
CA VAL A 123 -13.57 2.08 -20.53
C VAL A 123 -13.54 1.29 -19.22
N PHE A 124 -13.34 2.00 -18.12
CA PHE A 124 -13.40 1.46 -16.76
C PHE A 124 -14.75 1.76 -16.13
N TYR A 125 -15.32 0.78 -15.46
CA TYR A 125 -16.54 0.95 -14.66
C TYR A 125 -16.16 0.79 -13.20
N LEU A 126 -16.30 1.88 -12.45
CA LEU A 126 -15.94 1.92 -11.06
C LEU A 126 -17.14 1.65 -10.17
N ARG A 127 -16.92 0.95 -9.09
CA ARG A 127 -17.90 0.82 -8.01
C ARG A 127 -18.14 2.18 -7.37
N ASP A 128 -19.33 2.40 -6.85
CA ASP A 128 -19.67 3.60 -6.08
C ASP A 128 -18.62 3.82 -4.98
N GLU A 129 -18.25 5.08 -4.71
CA GLU A 129 -17.33 5.43 -3.63
C GLU A 129 -17.76 4.90 -2.27
N ASN A 130 -19.07 4.66 -2.10
CA ASN A 130 -19.64 4.03 -0.91
C ASN A 130 -19.68 2.48 -0.99
N GLU A 131 -19.42 1.88 -2.15
CA GLU A 131 -19.21 0.44 -2.34
C GLU A 131 -17.71 0.15 -2.31
N THR A 132 -17.10 0.33 -1.18
CA THR A 132 -15.71 -0.09 -0.98
C THR A 132 -15.68 -1.61 -0.83
N ASN A 133 -14.64 -2.32 -1.36
CA ASN A 133 -14.36 -3.73 -1.00
C ASN A 133 -14.19 -3.94 0.52
N GLU A 134 -14.44 -2.91 1.25
CA GLU A 134 -14.31 -2.75 2.68
C GLU A 134 -15.33 -3.62 3.42
N ASP A 135 -16.50 -3.82 2.82
CA ASP A 135 -17.58 -4.63 3.38
C ASP A 135 -17.67 -6.04 2.77
N GLU A 136 -16.80 -6.39 1.79
CA GLU A 136 -16.72 -7.78 1.34
C GLU A 136 -16.05 -8.64 2.43
N PRO A 137 -16.73 -9.71 2.89
CA PRO A 137 -16.16 -10.63 3.87
C PRO A 137 -14.80 -11.17 3.39
N GLY A 138 -13.75 -10.96 4.18
CA GLY A 138 -12.40 -11.40 3.87
C GLY A 138 -11.55 -10.40 3.07
N SER A 139 -12.02 -9.18 2.79
CA SER A 139 -11.17 -8.16 2.17
C SER A 139 -10.00 -7.78 3.09
N ARG A 140 -8.84 -7.43 2.47
CA ARG A 140 -7.67 -6.97 3.24
C ARG A 140 -7.98 -5.74 4.10
N TYR A 141 -8.94 -4.92 3.69
CA TYR A 141 -9.38 -3.72 4.40
C TYR A 141 -10.24 -4.06 5.61
N GLU A 142 -11.17 -5.01 5.45
CA GLU A 142 -11.95 -5.55 6.56
C GLU A 142 -11.06 -6.24 7.59
N LEU A 143 -10.11 -7.06 7.11
CA LEU A 143 -9.13 -7.74 7.95
C LEU A 143 -8.30 -6.75 8.78
N ARG A 144 -7.77 -5.69 8.16
CA ARG A 144 -7.03 -4.63 8.84
C ARG A 144 -7.89 -3.91 9.86
N ARG A 145 -9.12 -3.56 9.51
CA ARG A 145 -10.05 -2.91 10.43
C ARG A 145 -10.39 -3.80 11.63
N LYS A 146 -10.63 -5.10 11.43
CA LYS A 146 -10.83 -6.08 12.50
C LYS A 146 -9.61 -6.17 13.41
N TYR A 147 -8.43 -6.31 12.81
CA TYR A 147 -7.19 -6.35 13.57
C TYR A 147 -7.00 -5.06 14.41
N TRP A 148 -7.14 -3.88 13.81
CA TRP A 148 -6.97 -2.63 14.55
C TRP A 148 -8.06 -2.42 15.61
N THR A 149 -9.28 -2.90 15.39
CA THR A 149 -10.34 -2.88 16.43
C THR A 149 -9.93 -3.72 17.63
N TYR A 150 -9.31 -4.87 17.40
CA TYR A 150 -8.77 -5.72 18.45
C TYR A 150 -7.53 -5.11 19.12
N ALA A 151 -6.53 -4.73 18.32
CA ALA A 151 -5.22 -4.30 18.81
C ALA A 151 -5.29 -2.96 19.57
N LEU A 152 -6.13 -2.02 19.13
CA LEU A 152 -6.27 -0.71 19.79
C LEU A 152 -6.73 -0.83 21.25
N GLN A 153 -7.54 -1.83 21.62
CA GLN A 153 -7.94 -2.04 23.00
C GLN A 153 -6.72 -2.31 23.91
N ILE A 154 -5.72 -3.02 23.39
CA ILE A 154 -4.49 -3.36 24.12
C ILE A 154 -3.53 -2.16 24.09
N ILE A 155 -3.36 -1.53 22.93
CA ILE A 155 -2.45 -0.39 22.76
C ILE A 155 -2.91 0.82 23.59
N GLN A 156 -4.20 1.16 23.51
CA GLN A 156 -4.77 2.28 24.29
C GLN A 156 -4.67 2.06 25.78
N LYS A 157 -4.92 0.84 26.25
CA LYS A 157 -4.75 0.47 27.67
C LYS A 157 -3.30 0.65 28.13
N ALA A 158 -2.32 0.30 27.31
CA ALA A 158 -0.90 0.45 27.64
C ALA A 158 -0.44 1.92 27.71
N HIS A 159 -1.03 2.78 26.88
CA HIS A 159 -0.70 4.21 26.83
C HIS A 159 -1.53 5.08 27.78
N GLY A 160 -2.66 4.57 28.30
CA GLY A 160 -3.57 5.30 29.19
C GLY A 160 -4.57 6.19 28.43
N GLU A 161 -5.53 6.76 29.18
CA GLU A 161 -6.68 7.50 28.64
C GLU A 161 -6.28 8.74 27.83
N ASP A 162 -5.22 9.46 28.24
CA ASP A 162 -4.69 10.63 27.55
C ASP A 162 -3.42 10.31 26.74
N GLY A 163 -3.17 9.04 26.45
CA GLY A 163 -1.97 8.57 25.78
C GLY A 163 -1.97 8.82 24.28
N SER A 164 -0.84 8.53 23.65
CA SER A 164 -0.60 8.81 22.21
C SER A 164 -1.64 8.21 21.26
N PHE A 165 -2.35 7.16 21.66
CA PHE A 165 -3.33 6.46 20.84
C PHE A 165 -4.80 6.67 21.30
N SER A 166 -5.05 7.54 22.29
CA SER A 166 -6.38 7.71 22.90
C SER A 166 -7.48 8.09 21.88
N ASN A 167 -7.15 8.89 20.88
CA ASN A 167 -8.08 9.36 19.86
C ASN A 167 -7.91 8.63 18.51
N VAL A 168 -7.22 7.49 18.48
CA VAL A 168 -7.00 6.71 17.26
C VAL A 168 -8.14 5.73 17.07
N ASN A 169 -8.72 5.74 15.88
CA ASN A 169 -9.75 4.80 15.47
C ASN A 169 -9.18 3.68 14.60
N PRO A 170 -9.85 2.51 14.51
CA PRO A 170 -9.45 1.43 13.62
C PRO A 170 -9.36 1.91 12.17
N SER A 171 -8.20 1.69 11.55
CA SER A 171 -7.90 2.07 10.18
C SER A 171 -8.08 0.89 9.22
N ARG A 172 -8.25 1.21 7.95
CA ARG A 172 -8.21 0.27 6.81
C ARG A 172 -6.81 0.16 6.22
N ASP A 173 -5.92 1.04 6.62
CA ASP A 173 -4.51 0.99 6.28
C ASP A 173 -3.81 -0.12 7.08
N ASN A 174 -2.64 -0.54 6.60
CA ASN A 174 -1.80 -1.46 7.34
C ASN A 174 -1.04 -0.79 8.50
N TRP A 175 -1.34 0.49 8.78
CA TRP A 175 -0.71 1.26 9.86
C TRP A 175 -1.72 2.15 10.59
N ILE A 176 -1.38 2.48 11.84
CA ILE A 176 -2.03 3.52 12.67
C ILE A 176 -0.96 4.38 13.31
N ASN A 177 -1.27 5.66 13.49
CA ASN A 177 -0.37 6.62 14.13
C ASN A 177 -0.90 7.10 15.48
N GLY A 178 -0.03 7.04 16.49
CA GLY A 178 -0.19 7.69 17.79
C GLY A 178 0.54 9.03 17.81
N PHE A 179 -0.10 10.06 18.36
CA PHE A 179 0.48 11.40 18.45
C PHE A 179 0.99 11.68 19.86
N PHE A 180 2.17 12.27 20.00
CA PHE A 180 2.79 12.57 21.29
C PHE A 180 3.11 14.06 21.53
N GLY A 181 2.37 14.94 20.83
CA GLY A 181 2.39 16.39 21.09
C GLY A 181 3.35 17.19 20.20
N ILE A 182 4.06 16.57 19.26
CA ILE A 182 4.94 17.27 18.30
C ILE A 182 4.47 17.03 16.89
N VAL A 183 4.12 18.11 16.19
CA VAL A 183 3.62 18.04 14.81
C VAL A 183 4.67 17.41 13.89
N GLY A 184 4.22 16.44 13.10
CA GLY A 184 5.06 15.74 12.13
C GLY A 184 5.92 14.61 12.71
N PHE A 185 5.69 14.21 13.96
CA PHE A 185 6.31 13.03 14.57
C PHE A 185 5.23 12.10 15.11
N TYR A 186 5.39 10.83 14.88
CA TYR A 186 4.38 9.82 15.21
C TYR A 186 5.01 8.57 15.79
N LEU A 187 4.32 7.95 16.75
CA LEU A 187 4.48 6.54 17.05
C LEU A 187 3.60 5.76 16.10
N CYS A 188 4.16 4.87 15.31
CA CYS A 188 3.42 4.16 14.28
C CYS A 188 3.43 2.66 14.56
N CYS A 189 2.26 2.03 14.52
CA CYS A 189 2.10 0.58 14.49
C CYS A 189 1.84 0.16 13.05
N VAL A 190 2.55 -0.87 12.56
CA VAL A 190 2.37 -1.42 11.21
C VAL A 190 2.07 -2.91 11.31
N ALA A 191 1.00 -3.37 10.66
CA ALA A 191 0.60 -4.77 10.61
C ALA A 191 0.56 -5.23 9.15
N ASN A 192 1.43 -6.18 8.80
CA ASN A 192 1.56 -6.76 7.47
C ASN A 192 1.18 -8.25 7.47
N PHE A 193 1.29 -8.88 6.30
CA PHE A 193 1.00 -10.30 6.08
C PHE A 193 2.16 -11.23 6.49
N ASP A 194 3.30 -10.67 6.88
CA ASP A 194 4.53 -11.41 7.21
C ASP A 194 5.26 -10.88 8.44
N ALA A 195 4.86 -9.69 8.93
CA ALA A 195 5.53 -9.00 10.04
C ALA A 195 4.66 -7.93 10.69
N ALA A 196 5.00 -7.57 11.94
CA ALA A 196 4.51 -6.36 12.62
C ALA A 196 5.68 -5.43 12.93
N ARG A 197 5.48 -4.10 12.92
CA ARG A 197 6.49 -3.12 13.28
C ARG A 197 5.93 -2.07 14.22
N ALA A 198 6.80 -1.62 15.14
CA ALA A 198 6.62 -0.39 15.90
C ALA A 198 7.66 0.62 15.41
N GLU A 199 7.25 1.82 15.07
CA GLU A 199 8.09 2.83 14.44
C GLU A 199 7.97 4.18 15.15
N VAL A 200 9.07 4.95 15.22
CA VAL A 200 9.05 6.41 15.40
C VAL A 200 9.26 7.02 14.03
N VAL A 201 8.29 7.79 13.56
CA VAL A 201 8.28 8.35 12.20
C VAL A 201 8.50 9.86 12.26
N PHE A 202 9.42 10.34 11.44
CA PHE A 202 9.72 11.74 11.16
C PHE A 202 8.99 12.10 9.84
N GLY A 203 7.82 12.72 9.94
CA GLY A 203 6.90 12.93 8.83
C GLY A 203 6.44 14.39 8.66
N ARG A 204 7.29 15.38 9.00
CA ARG A 204 7.01 16.81 8.74
C ARG A 204 6.80 17.09 7.25
N GLY A 205 6.22 18.24 6.93
CA GLY A 205 5.98 18.67 5.55
C GLY A 205 7.24 18.75 4.68
N ASN A 206 8.40 19.01 5.30
CA ASN A 206 9.68 19.23 4.62
C ASN A 206 10.64 18.04 4.80
N LYS A 207 11.18 17.52 3.69
CA LYS A 207 12.15 16.41 3.68
C LYS A 207 13.41 16.74 4.46
N GLN A 208 13.96 17.93 4.28
CA GLN A 208 15.22 18.33 4.91
C GLN A 208 15.08 18.41 6.44
N GLU A 209 13.95 18.92 6.94
CA GLU A 209 13.67 18.93 8.38
C GLU A 209 13.57 17.54 8.98
N ASN A 210 12.97 16.58 8.25
CA ASN A 210 12.90 15.19 8.68
C ASN A 210 14.28 14.55 8.78
N LYS A 211 15.15 14.82 7.78
CA LYS A 211 16.53 14.30 7.80
C LYS A 211 17.35 14.93 8.91
N ALA A 212 17.25 16.23 9.14
CA ALA A 212 17.97 16.91 10.21
C ALA A 212 17.54 16.40 11.60
N ALA A 213 16.23 16.22 11.83
CA ALA A 213 15.72 15.69 13.08
C ALA A 213 16.12 14.22 13.30
N PHE A 214 16.12 13.41 12.24
CA PHE A 214 16.63 12.04 12.29
C PHE A 214 18.12 12.01 12.62
N ASP A 215 18.94 12.80 11.93
CA ASP A 215 20.40 12.88 12.15
C ASP A 215 20.72 13.32 13.57
N SER A 216 19.96 14.28 14.14
CA SER A 216 20.07 14.69 15.53
C SER A 216 19.79 13.53 16.48
N LEU A 217 18.67 12.78 16.28
CA LEU A 217 18.38 11.62 17.12
C LEU A 217 19.42 10.52 16.96
N TYR A 218 19.96 10.33 15.75
CA TYR A 218 20.95 9.30 15.47
C TYR A 218 22.25 9.47 16.27
N THR A 219 22.59 10.70 16.68
CA THR A 219 23.77 10.94 17.56
C THR A 219 23.62 10.25 18.91
N HIS A 220 22.39 9.96 19.38
CA HIS A 220 22.07 9.28 20.62
C HIS A 220 21.78 7.79 20.45
N LYS A 221 22.06 7.22 19.26
CA LYS A 221 21.74 5.82 18.94
C LYS A 221 22.22 4.84 19.99
N ALA A 222 23.48 4.94 20.42
CA ALA A 222 24.08 4.00 21.37
C ALA A 222 23.41 4.05 22.77
N GLU A 223 23.05 5.25 23.25
CA GLU A 223 22.34 5.47 24.49
C GLU A 223 20.92 4.91 24.46
N ILE A 224 20.22 5.17 23.35
CA ILE A 224 18.84 4.69 23.11
C ILE A 224 18.80 3.16 23.06
N GLU A 225 19.67 2.55 22.25
CA GLU A 225 19.71 1.09 22.10
C GLU A 225 20.16 0.41 23.42
N SER A 226 21.08 1.01 24.16
CA SER A 226 21.46 0.53 25.51
C SER A 226 20.27 0.58 26.47
N SER A 227 19.52 1.68 26.48
CA SER A 227 18.34 1.84 27.36
C SER A 227 17.22 0.87 27.01
N LEU A 228 17.04 0.55 25.72
CA LEU A 228 16.05 -0.40 25.23
C LEU A 228 16.50 -1.86 25.34
N GLY A 229 17.79 -2.10 25.57
CA GLY A 229 18.38 -3.45 25.65
C GLY A 229 18.36 -4.21 24.30
N THR A 230 18.26 -3.51 23.17
CA THR A 230 18.22 -4.10 21.82
C THR A 230 18.68 -3.12 20.75
N THR A 231 19.05 -3.65 19.59
CA THR A 231 19.36 -2.84 18.41
C THR A 231 18.08 -2.49 17.64
N LEU A 232 18.03 -1.29 17.10
CA LEU A 232 16.94 -0.80 16.26
C LEU A 232 17.36 -0.73 14.79
N GLN A 233 16.38 -0.67 13.91
CA GLN A 233 16.59 -0.35 12.50
C GLN A 233 16.43 1.15 12.30
N TRP A 234 17.48 1.79 11.78
CA TRP A 234 17.56 3.23 11.54
C TRP A 234 17.50 3.48 10.04
N ASN A 235 16.34 3.95 9.55
CA ASN A 235 16.13 4.23 8.14
C ASN A 235 15.98 5.74 7.90
N ARG A 236 17.03 6.37 7.42
CA ARG A 236 17.04 7.78 7.06
C ARG A 236 16.15 8.08 5.87
N GLY A 237 16.04 7.13 4.91
CA GLY A 237 15.16 7.23 3.76
C GLY A 237 15.54 8.37 2.81
N ASP A 238 16.78 8.36 2.29
CA ASP A 238 17.31 9.48 1.49
C ASP A 238 16.52 9.76 0.23
N ASP A 239 15.82 8.75 -0.33
CA ASP A 239 15.00 8.87 -1.54
C ASP A 239 13.56 9.33 -1.25
N ILE A 240 13.09 9.23 -0.01
CA ILE A 240 11.73 9.57 0.40
C ILE A 240 11.69 10.75 1.38
N LYS A 241 10.50 11.31 1.59
CA LYS A 241 10.29 12.46 2.47
C LYS A 241 10.51 12.13 3.94
N SER A 242 9.98 11.01 4.43
CA SER A 242 10.04 10.60 5.83
C SER A 242 11.36 9.92 6.18
N SER A 243 11.64 9.88 7.49
CA SER A 243 12.68 9.03 8.11
C SER A 243 12.04 8.25 9.25
N LYS A 244 12.62 7.14 9.66
CA LYS A 244 12.06 6.33 10.73
C LYS A 244 13.11 5.52 11.49
N VAL A 245 12.81 5.25 12.74
CA VAL A 245 13.50 4.28 13.60
C VAL A 245 12.49 3.24 14.01
N PHE A 246 12.81 1.95 13.89
CA PHE A 246 11.82 0.91 14.13
C PHE A 246 12.42 -0.40 14.63
N ILE A 247 11.54 -1.22 15.19
CA ILE A 247 11.77 -2.63 15.47
C ILE A 247 10.71 -3.48 14.81
N GLN A 248 11.05 -4.71 14.44
CA GLN A 248 10.16 -5.61 13.68
C GLN A 248 10.04 -6.96 14.39
N LEU A 249 8.81 -7.45 14.43
CA LEU A 249 8.44 -8.81 14.80
C LEU A 249 8.16 -9.58 13.49
N ASN A 250 8.96 -10.60 13.22
CA ASN A 250 8.84 -11.44 12.03
C ASN A 250 7.98 -12.68 12.30
N ASN A 251 7.60 -13.37 11.23
CA ASN A 251 6.84 -14.63 11.26
C ASN A 251 5.49 -14.51 11.98
N VAL A 252 4.82 -13.38 11.82
CA VAL A 252 3.45 -13.12 12.24
C VAL A 252 2.67 -12.52 11.08
N SER A 253 1.40 -12.85 10.98
CA SER A 253 0.54 -12.38 9.89
C SER A 253 -0.77 -11.82 10.40
N ILE A 254 -1.22 -10.72 9.81
CA ILE A 254 -2.55 -10.18 10.06
C ILE A 254 -3.67 -11.15 9.61
N GLU A 255 -3.39 -12.06 8.67
CA GLU A 255 -4.34 -13.09 8.22
C GLU A 255 -4.53 -14.20 9.25
N ASN A 256 -3.58 -14.38 10.16
CA ASN A 256 -3.67 -15.41 11.19
C ASN A 256 -4.13 -14.78 12.52
N GLU A 257 -5.40 -14.94 12.86
CA GLU A 257 -5.96 -14.38 14.10
C GLU A 257 -5.24 -14.89 15.37
N THR A 258 -4.56 -16.05 15.32
CA THR A 258 -3.78 -16.56 16.46
C THR A 258 -2.54 -15.70 16.73
N ASP A 259 -2.04 -14.96 15.75
CA ASP A 259 -0.89 -14.04 15.90
C ASP A 259 -1.31 -12.68 16.46
N TRP A 260 -2.59 -12.32 16.40
CA TRP A 260 -3.06 -10.99 16.75
C TRP A 260 -2.72 -10.55 18.16
N LEU A 261 -2.82 -11.44 19.13
CA LEU A 261 -2.47 -11.12 20.51
C LEU A 261 -0.98 -10.80 20.64
N GLN A 262 -0.12 -11.59 20.00
CA GLN A 262 1.33 -11.36 19.98
C GLN A 262 1.66 -10.04 19.29
N MET A 263 1.07 -9.78 18.12
CA MET A 263 1.27 -8.53 17.37
C MET A 263 0.79 -7.30 18.15
N ALA A 264 -0.38 -7.38 18.78
CA ALA A 264 -0.96 -6.27 19.53
C ALA A 264 -0.13 -5.93 20.81
N ASN A 265 0.30 -6.95 21.54
CA ASN A 265 1.21 -6.76 22.68
C ASN A 265 2.56 -6.19 22.23
N PHE A 266 3.11 -6.67 21.13
CA PHE A 266 4.34 -6.13 20.53
C PHE A 266 4.17 -4.63 20.20
N HIS A 267 3.08 -4.24 19.56
CA HIS A 267 2.81 -2.83 19.27
C HIS A 267 2.69 -2.00 20.55
N ALA A 268 1.90 -2.47 21.52
CA ALA A 268 1.71 -1.77 22.80
C ALA A 268 3.02 -1.57 23.56
N ASP A 269 3.80 -2.63 23.70
CA ASP A 269 5.04 -2.62 24.46
C ASP A 269 6.10 -1.74 23.81
N TRP A 270 6.29 -1.86 22.48
CA TRP A 270 7.34 -1.12 21.80
C TRP A 270 6.99 0.34 21.57
N THR A 271 5.75 0.68 21.27
CA THR A 271 5.36 2.10 21.17
C THR A 271 5.43 2.79 22.54
N LYS A 272 5.12 2.08 23.62
CA LYS A 272 5.31 2.61 24.98
C LYS A 272 6.79 2.82 25.31
N LYS A 273 7.67 1.84 25.03
CA LYS A 273 9.12 1.97 25.20
C LYS A 273 9.69 3.11 24.35
N PHE A 274 9.23 3.28 23.12
CA PHE A 274 9.66 4.39 22.27
C PHE A 274 9.20 5.74 22.84
N TYR A 275 7.98 5.80 23.37
CA TYR A 275 7.51 6.99 24.05
C TYR A 275 8.39 7.35 25.24
N ASP A 276 8.72 6.38 26.07
CA ASP A 276 9.47 6.62 27.31
C ASP A 276 10.97 6.92 27.05
N VAL A 277 11.57 6.28 26.03
CA VAL A 277 13.03 6.37 25.80
C VAL A 277 13.38 7.33 24.66
N ILE A 278 12.66 7.33 23.53
CA ILE A 278 13.04 8.11 22.34
C ILE A 278 12.39 9.50 22.34
N VAL A 279 11.13 9.60 22.73
CA VAL A 279 10.40 10.88 22.68
C VAL A 279 11.06 11.99 23.50
N PRO A 280 11.70 11.75 24.66
CA PRO A 280 12.44 12.78 25.36
C PRO A 280 13.53 13.46 24.54
N TYR A 281 14.28 12.71 23.71
CA TYR A 281 15.31 13.27 22.81
C TYR A 281 14.72 14.12 21.67
N ILE A 282 13.46 13.91 21.32
CA ILE A 282 12.76 14.68 20.28
C ILE A 282 12.14 15.95 20.86
N LYS A 283 11.77 15.91 22.16
CA LYS A 283 11.14 17.04 22.88
C LYS A 283 12.13 18.05 23.43
N GLY A 284 13.35 17.58 23.78
CA GLY A 284 14.43 18.39 24.35
C GLY A 284 15.07 19.24 23.32
#